data_e53c7a68b618b4626a286cb18f263c28
#
_entry.id   e53c7a68b618b4626a286cb18f263c28
#
_cell.length_a   1.000
_cell.length_b   1.000
_cell.length_c   1.000
_cell.angle_alpha   90.00
_cell.angle_beta   90.00
_cell.angle_gamma   90.00
#
_symmetry.space_group_name_H-M   'P 1'
#
loop_
_entity.id
_entity.type
_entity.pdbx_description
1 polymer ?
#
loop_
_entity_poly.entity_id
_entity_poly.type
_entity_poly.pdbx_seq_one_letter_code
_entity_poly.pdbx_strand_id
1 'polypeptide(L)'
;NEGEKVVEIGNNQALIVTDFTVTTNDVRKLVYTPDIFAVELTIGKKKVMAVIKDIQFHPVEEKILHMDFLEVTEKKPVVMEVPVSLEGHSEGVKAGGKLSLEMRKLKVKAVYTHIPEKMVINVDNLGLGKTMQVGDLHFDGLEIMNAKNAVVCAVKLTRAARGAAAKAE
;
A
#
# COMPACT_ATOMS: atom_id res chain seq x y z
N ASN A 1 2.65 3.25 -30.56
CA ASN A 1 1.40 2.70 -31.13
C ASN A 1 0.34 2.76 -30.04
N GLU A 2 -0.55 3.76 -30.18
CA GLU A 2 -1.71 3.89 -29.30
C GLU A 2 -2.81 2.98 -29.87
N GLY A 3 -3.16 1.92 -29.15
CA GLY A 3 -4.28 1.06 -29.47
C GLY A 3 -5.30 1.13 -28.36
N GLU A 4 -6.52 1.55 -28.67
CA GLU A 4 -7.64 1.49 -27.74
C GLU A 4 -8.32 0.12 -27.91
N LYS A 5 -8.24 -0.73 -26.88
CA LYS A 5 -8.95 -2.00 -26.83
C LYS A 5 -10.08 -1.93 -25.81
N VAL A 6 -11.28 -2.28 -26.26
CA VAL A 6 -12.44 -2.47 -25.37
C VAL A 6 -12.49 -3.93 -24.95
N VAL A 7 -12.34 -4.20 -23.68
CA VAL A 7 -12.48 -5.54 -23.12
C VAL A 7 -13.78 -5.59 -22.31
N GLU A 8 -14.72 -6.41 -22.72
CA GLU A 8 -15.92 -6.69 -21.92
C GLU A 8 -15.55 -7.68 -20.80
N ILE A 9 -15.65 -7.20 -19.57
CA ILE A 9 -15.57 -8.04 -18.38
C ILE A 9 -17.00 -8.34 -17.92
N GLY A 10 -17.32 -9.62 -17.69
CA GLY A 10 -18.64 -10.04 -17.21
C GLY A 10 -19.14 -9.18 -16.06
N ASN A 11 -20.38 -8.71 -16.15
CA ASN A 11 -21.16 -7.75 -15.37
C ASN A 11 -21.46 -6.41 -16.09
N ASN A 12 -21.55 -6.38 -17.42
CA ASN A 12 -21.92 -5.19 -18.21
C ASN A 12 -21.04 -3.93 -17.96
N GLN A 13 -19.82 -4.11 -17.51
CA GLN A 13 -18.84 -3.02 -17.44
C GLN A 13 -17.84 -3.17 -18.59
N ALA A 14 -17.91 -2.25 -19.55
CA ALA A 14 -16.88 -2.14 -20.57
C ALA A 14 -15.64 -1.48 -19.95
N LEU A 15 -14.51 -2.19 -19.95
CA LEU A 15 -13.21 -1.65 -19.59
C LEU A 15 -12.53 -1.16 -20.88
N ILE A 16 -12.30 0.14 -20.98
CA ILE A 16 -11.50 0.71 -22.07
C ILE A 16 -10.04 0.61 -21.65
N VAL A 17 -9.28 -0.20 -22.37
CA VAL A 17 -7.84 -0.35 -22.16
C VAL A 17 -7.11 0.38 -23.29
N THR A 18 -6.26 1.33 -22.91
CA THR A 18 -5.41 2.06 -23.85
C THR A 18 -3.96 1.66 -23.60
N ASP A 19 -3.34 1.00 -24.57
CA ASP A 19 -1.93 0.63 -24.50
C ASP A 19 -1.07 1.80 -25.01
N PHE A 20 -0.04 2.16 -24.25
CA PHE A 20 0.93 3.19 -24.63
C PHE A 20 2.33 2.80 -24.18
N THR A 21 3.34 3.38 -24.79
CA THR A 21 4.73 3.14 -24.42
C THR A 21 5.34 4.41 -23.82
N VAL A 22 6.10 4.23 -22.74
CA VAL A 22 6.83 5.30 -22.08
C VAL A 22 8.30 4.92 -21.93
N THR A 23 9.17 5.93 -21.81
CA THR A 23 10.58 5.66 -21.53
C THR A 23 10.75 5.38 -20.03
N THR A 24 11.68 4.47 -19.68
CA THR A 24 11.98 4.13 -18.29
C THR A 24 12.39 5.35 -17.47
N ASN A 25 13.03 6.33 -18.09
CA ASN A 25 13.48 7.55 -17.42
C ASN A 25 12.30 8.43 -16.98
N ASP A 26 11.22 8.48 -17.75
CA ASP A 26 10.04 9.31 -17.46
C ASP A 26 9.28 8.78 -16.23
N VAL A 27 9.23 7.46 -16.09
CA VAL A 27 8.51 6.80 -14.99
C VAL A 27 9.39 6.49 -13.77
N ARG A 28 10.69 6.68 -13.87
CA ARG A 28 11.63 6.34 -12.80
C ARG A 28 11.28 7.01 -11.48
N LYS A 29 10.92 8.27 -11.48
CA LYS A 29 10.55 9.01 -10.27
C LYS A 29 9.26 8.47 -9.63
N LEU A 30 8.32 7.99 -10.44
CA LEU A 30 7.06 7.43 -9.95
C LEU A 30 7.25 6.07 -9.28
N VAL A 31 8.19 5.27 -9.79
CA VAL A 31 8.38 3.88 -9.36
C VAL A 31 9.27 3.77 -8.12
N TYR A 32 10.33 4.57 -8.05
CA TYR A 32 11.31 4.49 -6.95
C TYR A 32 10.99 5.39 -5.77
N THR A 33 9.82 6.01 -5.75
CA THR A 33 9.31 6.74 -4.58
C THR A 33 8.35 5.83 -3.83
N PRO A 34 8.48 5.70 -2.49
CA PRO A 34 7.61 4.81 -1.70
C PRO A 34 6.18 5.31 -1.58
N ASP A 35 5.90 6.52 -2.02
CA ASP A 35 4.62 7.21 -1.86
C ASP A 35 3.69 6.93 -3.04
N ILE A 36 2.39 7.01 -2.81
CA ILE A 36 1.38 6.85 -3.84
C ILE A 36 1.06 8.21 -4.43
N PHE A 37 1.14 8.31 -5.76
CA PHE A 37 0.83 9.55 -6.49
C PHE A 37 -0.35 9.33 -7.43
N ALA A 38 -1.21 10.36 -7.49
CA ALA A 38 -2.10 10.53 -8.62
C ALA A 38 -1.31 11.23 -9.74
N VAL A 39 -1.27 10.62 -10.90
CA VAL A 39 -0.50 11.06 -12.05
C VAL A 39 -1.44 11.59 -13.13
N GLU A 40 -1.17 12.78 -13.66
CA GLU A 40 -1.84 13.26 -14.86
C GLU A 40 -1.17 12.62 -16.08
N LEU A 41 -1.89 11.71 -16.72
CA LEU A 41 -1.46 11.09 -17.97
C LEU A 41 -2.02 11.88 -19.15
N THR A 42 -1.15 12.31 -20.05
CA THR A 42 -1.53 12.91 -21.32
C THR A 42 -1.36 11.89 -22.43
N ILE A 43 -2.46 11.30 -22.87
CA ILE A 43 -2.47 10.29 -23.95
C ILE A 43 -3.10 10.96 -25.19
N GLY A 44 -2.27 11.26 -26.17
CA GLY A 44 -2.70 12.00 -27.36
C GLY A 44 -3.23 13.40 -26.99
N LYS A 45 -4.54 13.61 -27.14
CA LYS A 45 -5.23 14.86 -26.79
C LYS A 45 -6.03 14.79 -25.48
N LYS A 46 -6.08 13.63 -24.83
CA LYS A 46 -6.82 13.43 -23.58
C LYS A 46 -5.88 13.54 -22.38
N LYS A 47 -6.32 14.23 -21.35
CA LYS A 47 -5.68 14.29 -20.04
C LYS A 47 -6.55 13.52 -19.06
N VAL A 48 -5.97 12.53 -18.41
CA VAL A 48 -6.66 11.69 -17.42
C VAL A 48 -5.85 11.61 -16.13
N MET A 49 -6.55 11.65 -15.01
CA MET A 49 -5.92 11.37 -13.72
C MET A 49 -5.91 9.86 -13.50
N ALA A 50 -4.75 9.32 -13.19
CA ALA A 50 -4.57 7.90 -12.99
C ALA A 50 -3.69 7.62 -11.78
N VAL A 51 -3.87 6.46 -11.17
CA VAL A 51 -2.99 5.93 -10.13
C VAL A 51 -2.33 4.66 -10.63
N ILE A 52 -1.13 4.39 -10.16
CA ILE A 52 -0.43 3.14 -10.46
C ILE A 52 -1.13 2.02 -9.70
N LYS A 53 -1.57 0.99 -10.42
CA LYS A 53 -2.22 -0.19 -9.87
C LYS A 53 -1.23 -1.33 -9.65
N ASP A 54 -0.39 -1.61 -10.64
CA ASP A 54 0.62 -2.66 -10.58
C ASP A 54 1.86 -2.31 -11.40
N ILE A 55 3.00 -2.88 -11.02
CA ILE A 55 4.27 -2.69 -11.71
C ILE A 55 4.98 -4.04 -11.79
N GLN A 56 5.35 -4.43 -12.99
CA GLN A 56 6.11 -5.65 -13.22
C GLN A 56 7.58 -5.33 -13.55
N PHE A 57 8.47 -5.95 -12.80
CA PHE A 57 9.91 -5.81 -12.97
C PHE A 57 10.51 -7.06 -13.60
N HIS A 58 11.57 -6.86 -14.36
CA HIS A 58 12.40 -7.96 -14.83
C HIS A 58 13.15 -8.58 -13.64
N PRO A 59 13.08 -9.91 -13.43
CA PRO A 59 13.58 -10.55 -12.20
C PRO A 59 15.10 -10.48 -12.01
N VAL A 60 15.86 -10.23 -13.08
CA VAL A 60 17.35 -10.18 -13.03
C VAL A 60 17.88 -8.77 -13.26
N GLU A 61 17.28 -8.02 -14.19
CA GLU A 61 17.79 -6.70 -14.59
C GLU A 61 17.12 -5.54 -13.84
N GLU A 62 16.09 -5.82 -13.02
CA GLU A 62 15.28 -4.83 -12.28
C GLU A 62 14.67 -3.73 -13.16
N LYS A 63 14.61 -3.98 -14.48
CA LYS A 63 13.95 -3.07 -15.42
C LYS A 63 12.45 -3.20 -15.32
N ILE A 64 11.75 -2.08 -15.48
CA ILE A 64 10.30 -2.07 -15.54
C ILE A 64 9.89 -2.67 -16.89
N LEU A 65 9.07 -3.74 -16.84
CA LEU A 65 8.51 -4.39 -18.01
C LEU A 65 7.14 -3.86 -18.37
N HIS A 66 6.30 -3.68 -17.36
CA HIS A 66 4.92 -3.27 -17.51
C HIS A 66 4.45 -2.45 -16.32
N MET A 67 3.56 -1.50 -16.55
CA MET A 67 2.91 -0.70 -15.52
C MET A 67 1.43 -0.58 -15.86
N ASP A 68 0.59 -0.89 -14.89
CA ASP A 68 -0.85 -0.73 -14.97
C ASP A 68 -1.26 0.58 -14.32
N PHE A 69 -1.93 1.42 -15.09
CA PHE A 69 -2.55 2.65 -14.60
C PHE A 69 -4.06 2.48 -14.54
N LEU A 70 -4.65 2.89 -13.43
CA LEU A 70 -6.09 2.93 -13.26
C LEU A 70 -6.55 4.37 -13.31
N GLU A 71 -7.42 4.70 -14.27
CA GLU A 71 -8.07 6.01 -14.31
C GLU A 71 -8.93 6.21 -13.08
N VAL A 72 -8.75 7.35 -12.41
CA VAL A 72 -9.47 7.70 -11.19
C VAL A 72 -10.32 8.94 -11.41
N THR A 73 -11.50 8.92 -10.80
CA THR A 73 -12.44 10.05 -10.82
C THR A 73 -12.83 10.38 -9.39
N GLU A 74 -13.05 11.65 -9.08
CA GLU A 74 -13.45 12.12 -7.75
C GLU A 74 -14.75 11.48 -7.20
N LYS A 75 -15.56 10.88 -8.08
CA LYS A 75 -16.85 10.29 -7.71
C LYS A 75 -16.81 8.78 -7.48
N LYS A 76 -15.79 8.09 -7.97
CA LYS A 76 -15.71 6.63 -7.88
C LYS A 76 -14.67 6.20 -6.85
N PRO A 77 -15.04 5.38 -5.85
CA PRO A 77 -14.06 4.82 -4.94
C PRO A 77 -13.17 3.83 -5.69
N VAL A 78 -11.89 3.90 -5.41
CA VAL A 78 -10.88 3.00 -5.98
C VAL A 78 -10.28 2.15 -4.87
N VAL A 79 -9.87 0.93 -5.22
CA VAL A 79 -9.14 0.03 -4.33
C VAL A 79 -7.68 0.10 -4.70
N MET A 80 -6.85 0.46 -3.73
CA MET A 80 -5.40 0.51 -3.93
C MET A 80 -4.64 0.06 -2.70
N GLU A 81 -3.36 -0.27 -2.89
CA GLU A 81 -2.46 -0.69 -1.82
C GLU A 81 -1.66 0.51 -1.32
N VAL A 82 -1.88 0.88 -0.07
CA VAL A 82 -1.20 2.00 0.59
C VAL A 82 -0.09 1.46 1.49
N PRO A 83 1.13 1.99 1.43
CA PRO A 83 2.22 1.58 2.30
C PRO A 83 1.93 1.98 3.75
N VAL A 84 2.36 1.10 4.67
CA VAL A 84 2.22 1.30 6.12
C VAL A 84 3.53 1.83 6.68
N SER A 85 3.45 2.90 7.44
CA SER A 85 4.53 3.45 8.25
C SER A 85 4.19 3.34 9.72
N LEU A 86 5.13 2.86 10.54
CA LEU A 86 4.97 2.79 11.99
C LEU A 86 5.59 4.04 12.62
N GLU A 87 4.84 4.70 13.48
CA GLU A 87 5.32 5.84 14.27
C GLU A 87 5.23 5.55 15.77
N GLY A 88 6.13 6.19 16.52
CA GLY A 88 6.20 6.07 17.97
C GLY A 88 7.23 5.05 18.45
N HIS A 89 7.29 4.92 19.78
CA HIS A 89 8.22 4.03 20.48
C HIS A 89 7.45 3.04 21.33
N SER A 90 7.15 1.87 20.77
CA SER A 90 6.44 0.79 21.46
C SER A 90 7.03 0.49 22.84
N GLU A 91 6.17 0.42 23.87
CA GLU A 91 6.56 0.00 25.21
C GLU A 91 7.20 -1.39 25.20
N GLY A 92 6.72 -2.29 24.33
CA GLY A 92 7.28 -3.61 24.17
C GLY A 92 8.72 -3.60 23.62
N VAL A 93 9.08 -2.63 22.79
CA VAL A 93 10.47 -2.45 22.32
C VAL A 93 11.35 -1.95 23.45
N LYS A 94 10.86 -0.99 24.27
CA LYS A 94 11.57 -0.51 25.48
C LYS A 94 11.81 -1.64 26.48
N ALA A 95 10.90 -2.63 26.55
CA ALA A 95 11.04 -3.83 27.37
C ALA A 95 11.92 -4.94 26.72
N GLY A 96 12.64 -4.63 25.63
CA GLY A 96 13.57 -5.56 24.97
C GLY A 96 12.96 -6.43 23.89
N GLY A 97 11.74 -6.14 23.44
CA GLY A 97 11.10 -6.78 22.28
C GLY A 97 11.63 -6.23 20.95
N LYS A 98 11.31 -6.94 19.87
CA LYS A 98 11.59 -6.52 18.50
C LYS A 98 10.27 -6.24 17.77
N LEU A 99 10.10 -4.99 17.32
CA LEU A 99 8.98 -4.61 16.47
C LEU A 99 9.16 -5.24 15.08
N SER A 100 8.15 -5.94 14.61
CA SER A 100 8.10 -6.58 13.28
C SER A 100 6.87 -6.07 12.54
N LEU A 101 7.07 -5.51 11.35
CA LEU A 101 6.01 -5.16 10.44
C LEU A 101 5.73 -6.37 9.56
N GLU A 102 4.54 -6.97 9.72
CA GLU A 102 4.14 -8.17 8.97
C GLU A 102 3.48 -7.79 7.64
N MET A 103 2.67 -6.71 7.65
CA MET A 103 2.02 -6.20 6.44
C MET A 103 2.58 -4.82 6.09
N ARG A 104 3.31 -4.75 4.98
CA ARG A 104 3.92 -3.50 4.51
C ARG A 104 2.96 -2.60 3.74
N LYS A 105 1.86 -3.17 3.24
CA LYS A 105 0.84 -2.47 2.46
C LYS A 105 -0.53 -2.92 2.92
N LEU A 106 -1.49 -2.01 2.96
CA LEU A 106 -2.89 -2.30 3.23
C LEU A 106 -3.74 -1.96 2.01
N LYS A 107 -4.69 -2.85 1.69
CA LYS A 107 -5.67 -2.60 0.64
C LYS A 107 -6.78 -1.75 1.20
N VAL A 108 -6.91 -0.55 0.67
CA VAL A 108 -7.94 0.41 1.06
C VAL A 108 -8.83 0.74 -0.11
N LYS A 109 -10.10 0.98 0.18
CA LYS A 109 -11.11 1.45 -0.77
C LYS A 109 -11.59 2.81 -0.32
N ALA A 110 -11.32 3.81 -1.11
CA ALA A 110 -11.78 5.17 -0.89
C ALA A 110 -11.75 5.99 -2.19
N VAL A 111 -12.26 7.19 -2.14
CA VAL A 111 -12.04 8.18 -3.20
C VAL A 111 -10.57 8.61 -3.17
N TYR A 112 -9.93 8.72 -4.32
CA TYR A 112 -8.49 8.98 -4.40
C TYR A 112 -8.04 10.23 -3.63
N THR A 113 -8.91 11.24 -3.49
CA THR A 113 -8.64 12.47 -2.74
C THR A 113 -8.50 12.26 -1.22
N HIS A 114 -9.06 11.17 -0.68
CA HIS A 114 -9.00 10.82 0.75
C HIS A 114 -7.92 9.79 1.06
N ILE A 115 -7.27 9.23 0.04
CA ILE A 115 -6.24 8.22 0.26
C ILE A 115 -4.93 8.93 0.60
N PRO A 116 -4.36 8.71 1.79
CA PRO A 116 -3.08 9.29 2.16
C PRO A 116 -1.93 8.59 1.42
N GLU A 117 -0.83 9.29 1.23
CA GLU A 117 0.40 8.73 0.65
C GLU A 117 0.95 7.54 1.46
N LYS A 118 0.78 7.60 2.79
CA LYS A 118 1.20 6.55 3.75
C LYS A 118 0.15 6.40 4.84
N MET A 119 -0.07 5.17 5.27
CA MET A 119 -0.87 4.89 6.46
C MET A 119 0.03 4.88 7.69
N VAL A 120 -0.08 5.92 8.50
CA VAL A 120 0.71 6.05 9.72
C VAL A 120 -0.02 5.35 10.86
N ILE A 121 0.66 4.40 11.50
CA ILE A 121 0.13 3.63 12.62
C ILE A 121 0.97 3.92 13.86
N ASN A 122 0.34 4.44 14.90
CA ASN A 122 1.00 4.67 16.19
C ASN A 122 1.13 3.33 16.93
N VAL A 123 2.34 3.03 17.38
CA VAL A 123 2.68 1.79 18.11
C VAL A 123 3.07 2.02 19.56
N ASP A 124 2.93 3.23 20.11
CA ASP A 124 3.37 3.55 21.48
C ASP A 124 2.80 2.60 22.52
N ASN A 125 1.50 2.31 22.43
CA ASN A 125 0.78 1.43 23.37
C ASN A 125 0.97 -0.06 23.11
N LEU A 126 1.81 -0.44 22.14
CA LEU A 126 2.00 -1.85 21.81
C LEU A 126 3.00 -2.51 22.77
N GLY A 127 2.48 -3.33 23.69
CA GLY A 127 3.27 -4.05 24.69
C GLY A 127 4.06 -5.24 24.12
N LEU A 128 4.92 -5.80 24.96
CA LEU A 128 5.73 -6.97 24.65
C LEU A 128 4.86 -8.20 24.33
N GLY A 129 5.12 -8.86 23.20
CA GLY A 129 4.35 -10.03 22.75
C GLY A 129 2.96 -9.71 22.22
N LYS A 130 2.58 -8.44 22.12
CA LYS A 130 1.29 -8.02 21.56
C LYS A 130 1.37 -7.85 20.05
N THR A 131 0.22 -8.02 19.42
CA THR A 131 0.01 -7.82 17.97
C THR A 131 -1.04 -6.76 17.76
N MET A 132 -0.92 -6.01 16.67
CA MET A 132 -1.92 -5.07 16.20
C MET A 132 -2.55 -5.64 14.94
N GLN A 133 -3.86 -5.75 14.92
CA GLN A 133 -4.63 -6.30 13.80
C GLN A 133 -5.26 -5.19 12.96
N VAL A 134 -5.66 -5.54 11.74
CA VAL A 134 -6.38 -4.61 10.85
C VAL A 134 -7.67 -4.09 11.51
N GLY A 135 -8.35 -4.95 12.29
CA GLY A 135 -9.58 -4.58 13.00
C GLY A 135 -9.41 -3.51 14.09
N ASP A 136 -8.18 -3.31 14.58
CA ASP A 136 -7.86 -2.30 15.59
C ASP A 136 -7.57 -0.91 14.96
N LEU A 137 -7.47 -0.87 13.63
CA LEU A 137 -7.15 0.34 12.90
C LEU A 137 -8.42 1.05 12.44
N HIS A 138 -8.50 2.32 12.73
CA HIS A 138 -9.60 3.19 12.29
C HIS A 138 -9.02 4.40 11.56
N PHE A 139 -9.43 4.57 10.31
CA PHE A 139 -9.07 5.71 9.49
C PHE A 139 -10.34 6.33 8.91
N ASP A 140 -10.49 7.63 9.09
CA ASP A 140 -11.66 8.36 8.64
C ASP A 140 -11.73 8.39 7.10
N GLY A 141 -12.87 7.98 6.57
CA GLY A 141 -13.11 8.00 5.12
C GLY A 141 -12.45 6.88 4.32
N LEU A 142 -11.78 5.91 4.97
CA LEU A 142 -11.13 4.77 4.34
C LEU A 142 -11.78 3.46 4.75
N GLU A 143 -12.10 2.62 3.78
CA GLU A 143 -12.55 1.25 4.01
C GLU A 143 -11.38 0.30 3.79
N ILE A 144 -10.90 -0.38 4.85
CA ILE A 144 -9.81 -1.35 4.75
C ILE A 144 -10.41 -2.68 4.27
N MET A 145 -9.91 -3.16 3.13
CA MET A 145 -10.40 -4.39 2.48
C MET A 145 -9.72 -5.66 3.00
N ASN A 146 -8.65 -5.53 3.79
CA ASN A 146 -7.96 -6.67 4.38
C ASN A 146 -8.81 -7.35 5.45
N ALA A 147 -8.53 -8.63 5.71
CA ALA A 147 -9.20 -9.37 6.78
C ALA A 147 -8.94 -8.71 8.15
N LYS A 148 -9.99 -8.51 8.95
CA LYS A 148 -9.91 -7.81 10.25
C LYS A 148 -8.96 -8.48 11.24
N ASN A 149 -8.78 -9.80 11.14
CA ASN A 149 -7.87 -10.61 11.95
C ASN A 149 -6.44 -10.66 11.41
N ALA A 150 -6.15 -10.03 10.28
CA ALA A 150 -4.79 -9.98 9.76
C ALA A 150 -3.91 -9.11 10.66
N VAL A 151 -2.71 -9.61 10.98
CA VAL A 151 -1.74 -8.90 11.81
C VAL A 151 -0.97 -7.92 10.96
N VAL A 152 -0.99 -6.65 11.34
CA VAL A 152 -0.25 -5.58 10.66
C VAL A 152 1.16 -5.44 11.23
N CYS A 153 1.28 -5.38 12.55
CA CYS A 153 2.56 -5.37 13.23
C CYS A 153 2.50 -6.13 14.55
N ALA A 154 3.65 -6.55 15.03
CA ALA A 154 3.80 -7.32 16.26
C ALA A 154 5.10 -6.96 16.97
N VAL A 155 5.09 -6.99 18.30
CA VAL A 155 6.33 -6.93 19.10
C VAL A 155 6.71 -8.35 19.49
N LYS A 156 7.73 -8.90 18.84
CA LYS A 156 8.22 -10.25 19.09
C LYS A 156 9.14 -10.27 20.31
N LEU A 157 9.00 -11.32 21.12
CA LEU A 157 9.88 -11.58 22.25
C LEU A 157 11.29 -11.95 21.75
N THR A 158 12.29 -11.22 22.20
CA THR A 158 13.70 -11.59 21.96
C THR A 158 14.18 -12.58 23.02
N ARG A 159 15.30 -13.25 22.78
CA ARG A 159 15.92 -14.15 23.79
C ARG A 159 16.27 -13.41 25.08
N ALA A 160 16.71 -12.16 24.96
CA ALA A 160 17.05 -11.31 26.12
C ALA A 160 15.79 -10.97 26.94
N ALA A 161 14.68 -10.62 26.28
CA ALA A 161 13.42 -10.32 26.96
C ALA A 161 12.81 -11.56 27.65
N ARG A 162 12.98 -12.77 27.07
CA ARG A 162 12.57 -14.03 27.72
C ARG A 162 13.34 -14.30 29.00
N GLY A 163 14.66 -14.01 29.01
CA GLY A 163 15.48 -14.17 30.20
C GLY A 163 15.16 -13.17 31.32
N ALA A 164 14.71 -11.97 30.98
CA ALA A 164 14.28 -10.97 31.95
C ALA A 164 12.91 -11.32 32.58
N ALA A 165 11.97 -11.81 31.77
CA ALA A 165 10.66 -12.25 32.27
C ALA A 165 10.75 -13.48 33.18
N ALA A 166 11.65 -14.44 32.92
CA ALA A 166 11.89 -15.60 33.74
C ALA A 166 12.63 -15.32 35.09
N LYS A 167 13.20 -14.12 35.25
CA LYS A 167 13.82 -13.67 36.51
C LYS A 167 12.89 -12.86 37.41
N ALA A 168 11.69 -12.50 36.91
CA ALA A 168 10.72 -11.65 37.61
C ALA A 168 9.58 -12.50 38.27
N GLU A 169 9.60 -13.83 38.11
CA GLU A 169 8.82 -14.81 38.87
C GLU A 169 9.72 -15.45 39.94
#